data_af0fe6ab50b80b0c061415654c6c0a42
#
_entry.id   af0fe6ab50b80b0c061415654c6c0a42
#
_cell.length_a   1.000
_cell.length_b   1.000
_cell.length_c   1.000
_cell.angle_alpha   90.00
_cell.angle_beta   90.00
_cell.angle_gamma   90.00
#
_symmetry.space_group_name_H-M   'P 1'
#
loop_
_entity.id
_entity.type
_entity.pdbx_description
1 polymer ?
#
loop_
_entity_poly.entity_id
_entity_poly.type
_entity_poly.pdbx_seq_one_letter_code
_entity_poly.pdbx_strand_id
1 'polypeptide(L)'
;MTETNSSRRSFLLKSMAAGLGLSTLGSLPLPAFARKSNMKLGLVTYQWGKDWDLPTLIANCEKSGLLGVELRTEHAHGVETNLSSRQRREVKNRFADSPVTCVGYGSNFAYHYTDQAEVRQNIEGTKEYLTLCKDIGATGIKVKPNGLPEGVPKEKTIAQIATSFNEVGKYAKELGQLVRVEVHGKLTQQLPNMKAIFDQVTEDSVKVCWNCNDQDLMAPGLEANFNSVKHWFGDTVHIRELNVGDYPYQQLMNLFNGIDYEGWILLEARTTPADRVAAMKEQLEIFNSMTNA
;
A
#
# COMPACT_ATOMS: atom_id res chain seq x y z
N MET A 1 -70.90 0.43 -20.92
CA MET A 1 -69.49 0.26 -21.35
C MET A 1 -68.63 0.34 -20.08
N THR A 2 -68.36 -0.77 -19.51
CA THR A 2 -67.56 -0.88 -18.29
C THR A 2 -66.52 -1.96 -18.53
N GLU A 3 -65.28 -1.52 -18.72
CA GLU A 3 -64.10 -2.40 -18.81
C GLU A 3 -63.74 -2.94 -17.42
N THR A 4 -63.68 -4.24 -17.30
CA THR A 4 -63.28 -4.93 -16.07
C THR A 4 -61.77 -5.21 -16.10
N ASN A 5 -61.08 -4.60 -15.16
CA ASN A 5 -59.68 -4.83 -14.88
C ASN A 5 -59.45 -6.25 -14.32
N SER A 6 -58.81 -7.10 -15.09
CA SER A 6 -58.43 -8.47 -14.67
C SER A 6 -57.11 -8.38 -13.88
N SER A 7 -57.24 -8.75 -12.61
CA SER A 7 -56.17 -8.73 -11.62
C SER A 7 -55.12 -9.82 -11.85
N ARG A 8 -53.85 -9.41 -11.83
CA ARG A 8 -52.63 -10.26 -11.91
C ARG A 8 -52.47 -11.27 -10.74
N ARG A 9 -53.50 -11.43 -9.90
CA ARG A 9 -53.49 -12.32 -8.73
C ARG A 9 -53.96 -13.75 -8.99
N SER A 10 -54.55 -14.06 -10.13
CA SER A 10 -55.12 -15.37 -10.41
C SER A 10 -54.19 -16.34 -11.18
N PHE A 11 -52.96 -15.92 -11.48
CA PHE A 11 -51.97 -16.77 -12.20
C PHE A 11 -51.07 -17.60 -11.27
N LEU A 12 -51.04 -17.28 -9.97
CA LEU A 12 -50.11 -17.90 -9.01
C LEU A 12 -50.72 -19.06 -8.17
N LEU A 13 -51.91 -19.51 -8.44
CA LEU A 13 -52.61 -20.51 -7.60
C LEU A 13 -52.95 -21.84 -8.31
N LYS A 14 -52.39 -22.13 -9.48
CA LYS A 14 -52.66 -23.39 -10.21
C LYS A 14 -51.43 -24.23 -10.58
N SER A 15 -50.37 -24.21 -9.80
CA SER A 15 -49.20 -25.07 -10.01
C SER A 15 -48.71 -25.72 -8.71
N MET A 16 -49.60 -26.23 -7.92
CA MET A 16 -49.25 -27.12 -6.81
C MET A 16 -50.11 -28.39 -6.90
N ALA A 17 -49.60 -29.38 -7.60
CA ALA A 17 -49.82 -30.82 -7.36
C ALA A 17 -49.24 -31.62 -8.52
N ALA A 18 -48.01 -32.11 -8.40
CA ALA A 18 -47.60 -33.45 -8.86
C ALA A 18 -46.07 -33.57 -8.72
N GLY A 19 -45.63 -34.60 -8.01
CA GLY A 19 -44.26 -35.13 -8.16
C GLY A 19 -43.35 -35.05 -6.94
N LEU A 20 -43.63 -35.87 -5.93
CA LEU A 20 -42.61 -36.40 -5.02
C LEU A 20 -41.61 -37.25 -5.82
N GLY A 21 -40.49 -36.67 -6.15
CA GLY A 21 -39.30 -37.36 -6.64
C GLY A 21 -38.10 -36.84 -5.86
N LEU A 22 -37.62 -37.60 -4.86
CA LEU A 22 -36.33 -37.37 -4.23
C LEU A 22 -35.23 -37.59 -5.29
N SER A 23 -34.75 -36.53 -5.89
CA SER A 23 -33.45 -36.50 -6.54
C SER A 23 -32.54 -35.59 -5.71
N THR A 24 -31.60 -36.19 -5.02
CA THR A 24 -30.44 -35.54 -4.43
C THR A 24 -29.58 -34.96 -5.57
N LEU A 25 -29.99 -33.81 -6.10
CA LEU A 25 -29.11 -33.00 -6.92
C LEU A 25 -28.07 -32.43 -5.96
N GLY A 26 -26.91 -33.09 -5.91
CA GLY A 26 -25.73 -32.52 -5.31
C GLY A 26 -25.57 -31.13 -5.89
N SER A 27 -25.57 -30.11 -5.02
CA SER A 27 -25.23 -28.76 -5.38
C SER A 27 -23.81 -28.78 -5.93
N LEU A 28 -23.66 -28.78 -7.27
CA LEU A 28 -22.40 -28.48 -7.91
C LEU A 28 -22.00 -27.07 -7.40
N PRO A 29 -20.80 -26.92 -6.82
CA PRO A 29 -20.34 -25.60 -6.49
C PRO A 29 -20.36 -24.78 -7.77
N LEU A 30 -21.13 -23.70 -7.80
CA LEU A 30 -21.01 -22.72 -8.87
C LEU A 30 -19.53 -22.31 -8.97
N PRO A 31 -18.97 -22.25 -10.18
CA PRO A 31 -17.61 -21.74 -10.32
C PRO A 31 -17.54 -20.36 -9.65
N ALA A 32 -16.70 -20.23 -8.64
CA ALA A 32 -16.40 -18.92 -8.07
C ALA A 32 -15.90 -18.09 -9.25
N PHE A 33 -16.69 -17.12 -9.69
CA PHE A 33 -16.20 -16.14 -10.66
C PHE A 33 -14.97 -15.50 -10.02
N ALA A 34 -13.81 -15.66 -10.65
CA ALA A 34 -12.59 -15.01 -10.23
C ALA A 34 -12.89 -13.52 -10.11
N ARG A 35 -12.87 -13.01 -8.88
CA ARG A 35 -13.15 -11.59 -8.63
C ARG A 35 -11.95 -10.80 -9.11
N LYS A 36 -12.16 -9.91 -10.08
CA LYS A 36 -11.07 -9.04 -10.57
C LYS A 36 -10.53 -8.23 -9.40
N SER A 37 -9.23 -8.32 -9.18
CA SER A 37 -8.55 -7.53 -8.17
C SER A 37 -8.59 -6.04 -8.50
N ASN A 38 -8.77 -5.21 -7.48
CA ASN A 38 -8.68 -3.74 -7.59
C ASN A 38 -7.29 -3.20 -7.23
N MET A 39 -6.35 -4.07 -6.85
CA MET A 39 -4.97 -3.69 -6.59
C MET A 39 -4.29 -3.16 -7.86
N LYS A 40 -3.37 -2.22 -7.69
CA LYS A 40 -2.61 -1.60 -8.77
C LYS A 40 -1.12 -1.77 -8.52
N LEU A 41 -0.35 -2.15 -9.55
CA LEU A 41 1.09 -2.20 -9.44
C LEU A 41 1.70 -0.83 -9.76
N GLY A 42 2.63 -0.37 -8.94
CA GLY A 42 3.40 0.85 -9.12
C GLY A 42 4.88 0.64 -8.81
N LEU A 43 5.66 1.71 -8.88
CA LEU A 43 7.11 1.73 -8.67
C LEU A 43 7.48 2.60 -7.47
N VAL A 44 8.38 2.12 -6.61
CA VAL A 44 9.21 2.96 -5.73
C VAL A 44 10.49 3.31 -6.50
N THR A 45 10.88 4.58 -6.54
CA THR A 45 12.10 5.01 -7.26
C THR A 45 13.41 4.51 -6.61
N TYR A 46 13.39 3.35 -5.93
CA TYR A 46 14.55 2.82 -5.21
C TYR A 46 15.74 2.53 -6.15
N GLN A 47 15.92 1.29 -6.62
CA GLN A 47 17.06 1.01 -7.53
C GLN A 47 16.71 1.29 -8.99
N TRP A 48 15.45 1.02 -9.39
CA TRP A 48 15.09 1.11 -10.81
C TRP A 48 14.77 2.52 -11.30
N GLY A 49 14.46 3.47 -10.40
CA GLY A 49 14.12 4.84 -10.76
C GLY A 49 15.06 5.92 -10.21
N LYS A 50 16.08 5.55 -9.42
CA LYS A 50 16.87 6.51 -8.63
C LYS A 50 17.64 7.56 -9.45
N ASP A 51 18.04 7.21 -10.65
CA ASP A 51 18.85 8.03 -11.56
C ASP A 51 18.03 8.64 -12.71
N TRP A 52 16.69 8.51 -12.69
CA TRP A 52 15.83 9.16 -13.66
C TRP A 52 15.38 10.52 -13.17
N ASP A 53 15.54 11.54 -14.03
CA ASP A 53 14.86 12.82 -13.82
C ASP A 53 13.34 12.66 -13.91
N LEU A 54 12.59 13.65 -13.46
CA LEU A 54 11.13 13.54 -13.37
C LEU A 54 10.45 13.26 -14.74
N PRO A 55 10.81 13.92 -15.86
CA PRO A 55 10.25 13.58 -17.16
C PRO A 55 10.54 12.15 -17.60
N THR A 56 11.78 11.68 -17.42
CA THR A 56 12.19 10.32 -17.77
C THR A 56 11.47 9.29 -16.91
N LEU A 57 11.31 9.55 -15.60
CA LEU A 57 10.58 8.69 -14.68
C LEU A 57 9.13 8.51 -15.14
N ILE A 58 8.42 9.60 -15.39
CA ILE A 58 7.03 9.58 -15.86
C ILE A 58 6.92 8.79 -17.17
N ALA A 59 7.78 9.11 -18.16
CA ALA A 59 7.75 8.45 -19.45
C ALA A 59 8.04 6.93 -19.36
N ASN A 60 8.93 6.51 -18.47
CA ASN A 60 9.26 5.11 -18.27
C ASN A 60 8.14 4.36 -17.51
N CYS A 61 7.50 4.99 -16.54
CA CYS A 61 6.31 4.45 -15.88
C CYS A 61 5.15 4.28 -16.88
N GLU A 62 4.91 5.27 -17.72
CA GLU A 62 3.89 5.19 -18.79
C GLU A 62 4.19 4.05 -19.78
N LYS A 63 5.43 3.97 -20.31
CA LYS A 63 5.86 2.90 -21.23
C LYS A 63 5.75 1.51 -20.65
N SER A 64 5.96 1.34 -19.35
CA SER A 64 5.91 0.04 -18.67
C SER A 64 4.50 -0.35 -18.24
N GLY A 65 3.59 0.62 -18.07
CA GLY A 65 2.25 0.40 -17.52
C GLY A 65 2.22 0.41 -15.98
N LEU A 66 3.33 0.68 -15.27
CA LEU A 66 3.35 0.92 -13.84
C LEU A 66 2.92 2.37 -13.58
N LEU A 67 1.61 2.60 -13.48
CA LEU A 67 1.03 3.94 -13.49
C LEU A 67 0.94 4.61 -12.09
N GLY A 68 1.62 4.08 -11.09
CA GLY A 68 1.79 4.69 -9.79
C GLY A 68 3.26 4.81 -9.43
N VAL A 69 3.69 5.91 -8.81
CA VAL A 69 5.07 6.07 -8.38
C VAL A 69 5.15 6.67 -6.98
N GLU A 70 5.96 6.04 -6.12
CA GLU A 70 6.44 6.61 -4.87
C GLU A 70 7.84 7.17 -5.11
N LEU A 71 7.99 8.47 -4.92
CA LEU A 71 9.28 9.16 -5.03
C LEU A 71 10.12 8.93 -3.76
N ARG A 72 11.42 8.71 -3.91
CA ARG A 72 12.34 8.64 -2.76
C ARG A 72 13.15 9.90 -2.63
N THR A 73 13.50 10.27 -1.38
CA THR A 73 14.36 11.40 -1.08
C THR A 73 15.71 11.29 -1.78
N GLU A 74 16.25 12.42 -2.23
CA GLU A 74 17.61 12.58 -2.77
C GLU A 74 17.86 11.81 -4.09
N HIS A 75 16.81 11.47 -4.82
CA HIS A 75 16.92 10.84 -6.13
C HIS A 75 16.95 11.87 -7.27
N ALA A 76 17.36 11.45 -8.46
CA ALA A 76 17.59 12.32 -9.62
C ALA A 76 16.34 13.07 -10.13
N HIS A 77 15.13 12.64 -9.76
CA HIS A 77 13.89 13.36 -10.09
C HIS A 77 13.86 14.79 -9.52
N GLY A 78 14.66 15.09 -8.49
CA GLY A 78 14.85 16.43 -7.93
C GLY A 78 13.62 17.06 -7.27
N VAL A 79 12.60 16.27 -6.94
CA VAL A 79 11.40 16.76 -6.24
C VAL A 79 11.69 16.75 -4.74
N GLU A 80 12.04 17.92 -4.18
CA GLU A 80 12.51 18.05 -2.79
C GLU A 80 11.85 19.23 -2.07
N THR A 81 12.00 19.32 -0.75
CA THR A 81 11.35 20.35 0.07
C THR A 81 11.82 21.77 -0.22
N ASN A 82 13.02 21.93 -0.81
CA ASN A 82 13.59 23.22 -1.20
C ASN A 82 12.97 23.80 -2.49
N LEU A 83 12.09 23.06 -3.18
CA LEU A 83 11.38 23.57 -4.36
C LEU A 83 10.46 24.73 -3.99
N SER A 84 10.52 25.82 -4.80
CA SER A 84 9.57 26.93 -4.71
C SER A 84 8.14 26.48 -5.03
N SER A 85 7.13 27.24 -4.56
CA SER A 85 5.72 26.95 -4.83
C SER A 85 5.41 26.87 -6.34
N ARG A 86 6.14 27.60 -7.20
CA ARG A 86 6.01 27.49 -8.66
C ARG A 86 6.48 26.12 -9.14
N GLN A 87 7.67 25.68 -8.72
CA GLN A 87 8.22 24.38 -9.12
C GLN A 87 7.35 23.20 -8.62
N ARG A 88 6.81 23.28 -7.38
CA ARG A 88 5.87 22.27 -6.86
C ARG A 88 4.61 22.16 -7.73
N ARG A 89 4.06 23.30 -8.19
CA ARG A 89 2.94 23.31 -9.15
C ARG A 89 3.33 22.72 -10.50
N GLU A 90 4.54 22.98 -11.00
CA GLU A 90 5.04 22.36 -12.23
C GLU A 90 5.13 20.83 -12.10
N VAL A 91 5.64 20.31 -10.96
CA VAL A 91 5.62 18.88 -10.66
C VAL A 91 4.21 18.32 -10.68
N LYS A 92 3.28 18.96 -9.96
CA LYS A 92 1.87 18.56 -9.91
C LYS A 92 1.26 18.48 -11.32
N ASN A 93 1.49 19.51 -12.14
CA ASN A 93 0.95 19.56 -13.50
C ASN A 93 1.53 18.44 -14.37
N ARG A 94 2.84 18.14 -14.29
CA ARG A 94 3.46 17.03 -15.03
C ARG A 94 2.81 15.67 -14.74
N PHE A 95 2.48 15.41 -13.47
CA PHE A 95 1.73 14.21 -13.15
C PHE A 95 0.28 14.28 -13.63
N ALA A 96 -0.38 15.42 -13.50
CA ALA A 96 -1.76 15.61 -13.96
C ALA A 96 -1.91 15.50 -15.50
N ASP A 97 -0.88 15.87 -16.25
CA ASP A 97 -0.82 15.80 -17.73
C ASP A 97 -0.40 14.38 -18.23
N SER A 98 -0.22 13.41 -17.31
CA SER A 98 0.19 12.04 -17.61
C SER A 98 -0.78 11.01 -16.99
N PRO A 99 -0.79 9.76 -17.44
CA PRO A 99 -1.55 8.70 -16.78
C PRO A 99 -0.92 8.23 -15.46
N VAL A 100 0.27 8.75 -15.10
CA VAL A 100 1.03 8.32 -13.93
C VAL A 100 0.61 9.10 -12.68
N THR A 101 0.23 8.38 -11.63
CA THR A 101 -0.12 8.94 -10.34
C THR A 101 1.13 9.09 -9.45
N CYS A 102 1.39 10.28 -8.92
CA CYS A 102 2.31 10.45 -7.80
C CYS A 102 1.63 9.92 -6.53
N VAL A 103 1.95 8.68 -6.14
CA VAL A 103 1.30 8.00 -5.01
C VAL A 103 1.74 8.62 -3.69
N GLY A 104 3.03 8.94 -3.56
CA GLY A 104 3.57 9.44 -2.30
C GLY A 104 5.06 9.67 -2.33
N TYR A 105 5.58 9.86 -1.13
CA TYR A 105 7.00 10.06 -0.91
C TYR A 105 7.58 9.02 0.04
N GLY A 106 8.65 8.34 -0.35
CA GLY A 106 9.37 7.34 0.45
C GLY A 106 10.56 7.98 1.16
N SER A 107 10.43 8.26 2.45
CA SER A 107 11.52 8.84 3.26
C SER A 107 12.29 7.79 4.05
N ASN A 108 13.39 8.24 4.69
CA ASN A 108 14.12 7.48 5.69
C ASN A 108 13.87 7.98 7.12
N PHE A 109 12.90 8.87 7.34
CA PHE A 109 12.58 9.34 8.67
C PHE A 109 12.18 8.20 9.60
N ALA A 110 12.72 8.23 10.81
CA ALA A 110 12.55 7.19 11.82
C ALA A 110 12.52 7.80 13.23
N TYR A 111 11.94 7.09 14.19
CA TYR A 111 11.64 7.68 15.50
C TYR A 111 12.14 6.84 16.69
N HIS A 112 13.04 5.89 16.43
CA HIS A 112 13.58 4.95 17.43
C HIS A 112 14.83 5.46 18.16
N TYR A 113 15.35 6.61 17.76
CA TYR A 113 16.62 7.14 18.28
C TYR A 113 16.57 7.43 19.76
N THR A 114 17.70 7.22 20.45
CA THR A 114 17.84 7.57 21.87
C THR A 114 18.05 9.06 22.07
N ASP A 115 18.63 9.72 21.07
CA ASP A 115 18.76 11.18 21.02
C ASP A 115 17.43 11.84 20.65
N GLN A 116 16.87 12.61 21.57
CA GLN A 116 15.59 13.30 21.36
C GLN A 116 15.68 14.43 20.33
N ALA A 117 16.86 15.02 20.12
CA ALA A 117 17.05 16.02 19.08
C ALA A 117 16.93 15.38 17.69
N GLU A 118 17.46 14.15 17.51
CA GLU A 118 17.33 13.41 16.27
C GLU A 118 15.87 12.99 16.03
N VAL A 119 15.14 12.53 17.06
CA VAL A 119 13.69 12.23 16.95
C VAL A 119 12.93 13.47 16.50
N ARG A 120 13.20 14.64 17.12
CA ARG A 120 12.54 15.91 16.75
C ARG A 120 12.86 16.32 15.31
N GLN A 121 14.10 16.20 14.88
CA GLN A 121 14.50 16.48 13.49
C GLN A 121 13.75 15.61 12.50
N ASN A 122 13.57 14.31 12.77
CA ASN A 122 12.82 13.41 11.91
C ASN A 122 11.31 13.75 11.89
N ILE A 123 10.74 14.19 13.01
CA ILE A 123 9.34 14.65 13.06
C ILE A 123 9.17 15.91 12.18
N GLU A 124 10.01 16.91 12.33
CA GLU A 124 9.91 18.16 11.55
C GLU A 124 10.16 17.89 10.06
N GLY A 125 11.17 17.10 9.70
CA GLY A 125 11.40 16.70 8.32
C GLY A 125 10.19 15.95 7.72
N THR A 126 9.53 15.09 8.49
CA THR A 126 8.29 14.43 8.05
C THR A 126 7.18 15.44 7.73
N LYS A 127 7.00 16.46 8.57
CA LYS A 127 6.00 17.52 8.34
C LYS A 127 6.29 18.34 7.09
N GLU A 128 7.58 18.65 6.84
CA GLU A 128 8.00 19.36 5.61
C GLU A 128 7.66 18.55 4.35
N TYR A 129 7.94 17.25 4.35
CA TYR A 129 7.59 16.38 3.22
C TYR A 129 6.10 16.10 3.09
N LEU A 130 5.32 16.08 4.17
CA LEU A 130 3.86 16.05 4.10
C LEU A 130 3.30 17.29 3.39
N THR A 131 3.88 18.47 3.66
CA THR A 131 3.53 19.69 2.96
C THR A 131 3.91 19.62 1.48
N LEU A 132 5.10 19.10 1.15
CA LEU A 132 5.51 18.84 -0.23
C LEU A 132 4.53 17.88 -0.93
N CYS A 133 4.17 16.75 -0.30
CA CYS A 133 3.22 15.78 -0.85
C CYS A 133 1.89 16.45 -1.23
N LYS A 134 1.32 17.26 -0.33
CA LYS A 134 0.10 18.03 -0.61
C LYS A 134 0.27 18.94 -1.83
N ASP A 135 1.38 19.68 -1.90
CA ASP A 135 1.62 20.68 -2.96
C ASP A 135 1.80 20.04 -4.34
N ILE A 136 2.42 18.86 -4.42
CA ILE A 136 2.65 18.12 -5.66
C ILE A 136 1.49 17.18 -6.05
N GLY A 137 0.45 17.08 -5.20
CA GLY A 137 -0.73 16.23 -5.46
C GLY A 137 -0.55 14.77 -5.08
N ALA A 138 0.48 14.42 -4.32
CA ALA A 138 0.63 13.10 -3.71
C ALA A 138 -0.28 12.96 -2.47
N THR A 139 -0.48 11.72 -1.99
CA THR A 139 -1.44 11.42 -0.91
C THR A 139 -0.82 11.10 0.44
N GLY A 140 0.52 11.10 0.55
CA GLY A 140 1.17 10.85 1.83
C GLY A 140 2.66 10.55 1.73
N ILE A 141 3.23 10.29 2.90
CA ILE A 141 4.65 9.97 3.09
C ILE A 141 4.83 8.62 3.76
N LYS A 142 5.81 7.84 3.30
CA LYS A 142 6.27 6.64 3.97
C LYS A 142 7.40 6.98 4.95
N VAL A 143 7.28 6.47 6.19
CA VAL A 143 8.24 6.59 7.29
C VAL A 143 8.52 5.20 7.89
N LYS A 144 9.48 5.11 8.83
CA LYS A 144 9.92 3.85 9.43
C LYS A 144 9.89 3.90 10.96
N PRO A 145 9.52 2.82 11.66
CA PRO A 145 9.84 2.69 13.09
C PRO A 145 11.34 2.48 13.31
N ASN A 146 11.97 1.71 12.47
CA ASN A 146 13.39 1.46 12.17
C ASN A 146 14.25 0.81 13.25
N GLY A 147 13.71 0.45 14.41
CA GLY A 147 14.45 -0.39 15.34
C GLY A 147 14.02 -0.29 16.81
N LEU A 148 14.54 -1.22 17.59
CA LEU A 148 14.50 -1.19 19.04
C LEU A 148 15.95 -1.19 19.53
N PRO A 149 16.48 -0.05 20.01
CA PRO A 149 17.88 0.09 20.42
C PRO A 149 18.25 -0.86 21.57
N GLU A 150 19.44 -1.41 21.49
CA GLU A 150 19.98 -2.27 22.55
C GLU A 150 20.21 -1.45 23.84
N GLY A 151 19.94 -2.07 24.99
CA GLY A 151 20.08 -1.42 26.30
C GLY A 151 18.94 -0.44 26.66
N VAL A 152 17.96 -0.24 25.79
CA VAL A 152 16.75 0.55 26.07
C VAL A 152 15.57 -0.40 26.27
N PRO A 153 14.74 -0.23 27.33
CA PRO A 153 13.51 -1.01 27.47
C PRO A 153 12.63 -0.90 26.22
N LYS A 154 12.24 -2.05 25.67
CA LYS A 154 11.47 -2.16 24.42
C LYS A 154 10.20 -1.30 24.47
N GLU A 155 9.48 -1.35 25.58
CA GLU A 155 8.21 -0.65 25.77
C GLU A 155 8.40 0.86 25.71
N LYS A 156 9.54 1.37 26.20
CA LYS A 156 9.89 2.81 26.12
C LYS A 156 10.07 3.25 24.67
N THR A 157 10.80 2.47 23.87
CA THR A 157 11.00 2.81 22.44
C THR A 157 9.71 2.68 21.66
N ILE A 158 8.90 1.65 21.90
CA ILE A 158 7.58 1.47 21.28
C ILE A 158 6.68 2.69 21.57
N ALA A 159 6.60 3.11 22.83
CA ALA A 159 5.81 4.28 23.22
C ALA A 159 6.31 5.58 22.56
N GLN A 160 7.63 5.77 22.46
CA GLN A 160 8.23 6.93 21.77
C GLN A 160 7.87 6.94 20.29
N ILE A 161 7.99 5.79 19.60
CA ILE A 161 7.63 5.65 18.18
C ILE A 161 6.15 5.96 17.96
N ALA A 162 5.26 5.37 18.77
CA ALA A 162 3.82 5.60 18.67
C ALA A 162 3.45 7.07 18.93
N THR A 163 4.06 7.71 19.94
CA THR A 163 3.88 9.15 20.22
C THR A 163 4.31 10.01 19.04
N SER A 164 5.44 9.68 18.42
CA SER A 164 5.93 10.40 17.23
C SER A 164 5.00 10.21 16.05
N PHE A 165 4.49 8.99 15.83
CA PHE A 165 3.50 8.72 14.78
C PHE A 165 2.20 9.49 15.00
N ASN A 166 1.72 9.59 16.24
CA ASN A 166 0.52 10.39 16.55
C ASN A 166 0.77 11.87 16.26
N GLU A 167 1.95 12.42 16.58
CA GLU A 167 2.27 13.82 16.28
C GLU A 167 2.28 14.10 14.78
N VAL A 168 3.02 13.30 13.98
CA VAL A 168 3.06 13.50 12.52
C VAL A 168 1.73 13.14 11.86
N GLY A 169 0.98 12.17 12.42
CA GLY A 169 -0.35 11.80 11.97
C GLY A 169 -1.37 12.92 12.11
N LYS A 170 -1.36 13.61 13.26
CA LYS A 170 -2.22 14.78 13.46
C LYS A 170 -1.96 15.85 12.39
N TYR A 171 -0.67 16.15 12.12
CA TYR A 171 -0.32 17.11 11.07
C TYR A 171 -0.73 16.62 9.68
N ALA A 172 -0.54 15.33 9.37
CA ALA A 172 -0.97 14.73 8.11
C ALA A 172 -2.49 14.87 7.90
N LYS A 173 -3.28 14.61 8.94
CA LYS A 173 -4.74 14.75 8.93
C LYS A 173 -5.19 16.18 8.58
N GLU A 174 -4.54 17.20 9.14
CA GLU A 174 -4.82 18.61 8.83
C GLU A 174 -4.55 18.95 7.35
N LEU A 175 -3.64 18.22 6.71
CA LEU A 175 -3.30 18.37 5.29
C LEU A 175 -4.11 17.45 4.36
N GLY A 176 -4.93 16.53 4.90
CA GLY A 176 -5.59 15.48 4.13
C GLY A 176 -4.60 14.45 3.55
N GLN A 177 -3.51 14.17 4.28
CA GLN A 177 -2.42 13.27 3.89
C GLN A 177 -2.37 12.04 4.79
N LEU A 178 -1.66 11.00 4.36
CA LEU A 178 -1.39 9.79 5.14
C LEU A 178 0.08 9.70 5.56
N VAL A 179 0.31 9.15 6.74
CA VAL A 179 1.62 8.66 7.19
C VAL A 179 1.62 7.15 7.05
N ARG A 180 2.43 6.61 6.14
CA ARG A 180 2.54 5.18 5.84
C ARG A 180 3.74 4.61 6.57
N VAL A 181 3.50 3.76 7.56
CA VAL A 181 4.56 3.18 8.39
C VAL A 181 5.00 1.87 7.77
N GLU A 182 6.17 1.88 7.15
CA GLU A 182 6.78 0.70 6.57
C GLU A 182 7.14 -0.31 7.66
N VAL A 183 6.76 -1.57 7.50
CA VAL A 183 7.20 -2.69 8.36
C VAL A 183 8.69 -2.92 8.14
N HIS A 184 9.53 -2.20 8.86
CA HIS A 184 10.97 -2.11 8.61
C HIS A 184 11.78 -1.96 9.92
N GLY A 185 13.05 -2.38 9.87
CA GLY A 185 14.06 -2.13 10.89
C GLY A 185 14.28 -3.28 11.87
N LYS A 186 15.46 -3.25 12.55
CA LYS A 186 15.87 -4.31 13.48
C LYS A 186 14.81 -4.48 14.59
N LEU A 187 14.21 -5.66 14.68
CA LEU A 187 13.11 -6.04 15.57
C LEU A 187 11.76 -5.40 15.23
N THR A 188 11.70 -4.15 14.76
CA THR A 188 10.44 -3.48 14.43
C THR A 188 9.78 -4.02 13.14
N GLN A 189 10.53 -4.73 12.29
CA GLN A 189 9.96 -5.49 11.16
C GLN A 189 9.24 -6.78 11.57
N GLN A 190 9.31 -7.18 12.85
CA GLN A 190 8.53 -8.30 13.40
C GLN A 190 7.11 -7.84 13.71
N LEU A 191 6.10 -8.53 13.17
CA LEU A 191 4.70 -8.10 13.26
C LEU A 191 4.17 -7.95 14.71
N PRO A 192 4.57 -8.77 15.69
CA PRO A 192 4.18 -8.53 17.09
C PRO A 192 4.66 -7.16 17.62
N ASN A 193 5.83 -6.68 17.17
CA ASN A 193 6.34 -5.36 17.57
C ASN A 193 5.62 -4.23 16.83
N MET A 194 5.34 -4.40 15.54
CA MET A 194 4.49 -3.48 14.78
C MET A 194 3.11 -3.35 15.42
N LYS A 195 2.49 -4.49 15.76
CA LYS A 195 1.21 -4.48 16.47
C LYS A 195 1.28 -3.70 17.77
N ALA A 196 2.31 -3.94 18.60
CA ALA A 196 2.48 -3.22 19.87
C ALA A 196 2.67 -1.71 19.71
N ILE A 197 3.27 -1.25 18.58
CA ILE A 197 3.35 0.17 18.23
C ILE A 197 1.96 0.67 17.85
N PHE A 198 1.25 -0.04 16.94
CA PHE A 198 -0.05 0.40 16.44
C PHE A 198 -1.18 0.29 17.45
N ASP A 199 -1.08 -0.56 18.46
CA ASP A 199 -2.00 -0.58 19.62
C ASP A 199 -1.98 0.76 20.40
N GLN A 200 -0.93 1.61 20.22
CA GLN A 200 -0.76 2.92 20.86
C GLN A 200 -0.93 4.10 19.87
N VAL A 201 -1.11 3.81 18.58
CA VAL A 201 -1.40 4.83 17.56
C VAL A 201 -2.89 5.16 17.60
N THR A 202 -3.22 6.45 17.74
CA THR A 202 -4.59 6.96 17.87
C THR A 202 -5.04 7.76 16.64
N GLU A 203 -4.12 8.15 15.76
CA GLU A 203 -4.44 8.96 14.58
C GLU A 203 -4.76 8.09 13.36
N ASP A 204 -5.96 8.21 12.84
CA ASP A 204 -6.44 7.44 11.68
C ASP A 204 -5.67 7.72 10.38
N SER A 205 -4.95 8.83 10.30
CA SER A 205 -4.06 9.18 9.19
C SER A 205 -2.74 8.39 9.18
N VAL A 206 -2.44 7.64 10.27
CA VAL A 206 -1.27 6.77 10.36
C VAL A 206 -1.68 5.34 10.00
N LYS A 207 -1.05 4.78 8.98
CA LYS A 207 -1.39 3.48 8.40
C LYS A 207 -0.17 2.58 8.27
N VAL A 208 -0.38 1.28 8.33
CA VAL A 208 0.65 0.28 8.05
C VAL A 208 0.87 0.20 6.53
N CYS A 209 2.14 0.31 6.11
CA CYS A 209 2.62 -0.08 4.80
C CYS A 209 3.33 -1.44 4.96
N TRP A 210 2.69 -2.52 4.52
CA TRP A 210 3.33 -3.84 4.51
C TRP A 210 4.62 -3.78 3.69
N ASN A 211 5.65 -4.49 4.13
CA ASN A 211 6.91 -4.63 3.42
C ASN A 211 7.32 -6.10 3.49
N CYS A 212 7.64 -6.72 2.36
CA CYS A 212 7.94 -8.14 2.28
C CYS A 212 9.29 -8.48 2.92
N ASN A 213 9.24 -8.98 4.14
CA ASN A 213 10.40 -9.36 4.96
C ASN A 213 10.35 -10.86 5.30
N ASP A 214 11.49 -11.48 5.53
CA ASP A 214 11.56 -12.87 6.01
C ASP A 214 10.85 -13.05 7.36
N GLN A 215 10.77 -11.97 8.17
CA GLN A 215 10.08 -11.97 9.45
C GLN A 215 8.56 -12.13 9.34
N ASP A 216 7.98 -11.83 8.19
CA ASP A 216 6.56 -12.05 7.92
C ASP A 216 6.21 -13.55 7.95
N LEU A 217 7.20 -14.40 7.61
CA LEU A 217 7.08 -15.86 7.54
C LEU A 217 7.39 -16.56 8.86
N MET A 218 7.93 -15.83 9.85
CA MET A 218 8.19 -16.40 11.18
C MET A 218 6.87 -16.81 11.86
N ALA A 219 6.99 -17.76 12.82
CA ALA A 219 5.82 -18.18 13.59
C ALA A 219 5.04 -16.97 14.15
N PRO A 220 3.70 -16.97 14.02
CA PRO A 220 2.81 -18.06 13.61
C PRO A 220 2.61 -18.20 12.07
N GLY A 221 3.34 -17.49 11.24
CA GLY A 221 3.32 -17.59 9.78
C GLY A 221 2.63 -16.41 9.10
N LEU A 222 2.79 -16.31 7.75
CA LEU A 222 2.38 -15.16 6.94
C LEU A 222 0.93 -14.75 7.20
N GLU A 223 -0.01 -15.68 7.11
CA GLU A 223 -1.44 -15.36 7.25
C GLU A 223 -1.79 -14.81 8.64
N ALA A 224 -1.25 -15.41 9.70
CA ALA A 224 -1.52 -14.96 11.06
C ALA A 224 -0.85 -13.59 11.33
N ASN A 225 0.37 -13.39 10.84
CA ASN A 225 1.08 -12.11 10.92
C ASN A 225 0.33 -11.00 10.13
N PHE A 226 -0.12 -11.29 8.92
CA PHE A 226 -0.96 -10.40 8.12
C PHE A 226 -2.26 -10.03 8.87
N ASN A 227 -2.98 -11.02 9.37
CA ASN A 227 -4.24 -10.82 10.08
C ASN A 227 -4.07 -9.99 11.36
N SER A 228 -2.89 -10.01 11.98
CA SER A 228 -2.61 -9.25 13.22
C SER A 228 -2.57 -7.73 13.01
N VAL A 229 -2.31 -7.26 11.77
CA VAL A 229 -2.13 -5.83 11.46
C VAL A 229 -3.04 -5.33 10.33
N LYS A 230 -3.80 -6.19 9.64
CA LYS A 230 -4.57 -5.86 8.44
C LYS A 230 -5.55 -4.70 8.59
N HIS A 231 -6.09 -4.48 9.77
CA HIS A 231 -7.06 -3.41 10.03
C HIS A 231 -6.44 -2.01 10.08
N TRP A 232 -5.09 -1.92 10.13
CA TRP A 232 -4.36 -0.66 10.02
C TRP A 232 -3.77 -0.43 8.63
N PHE A 233 -3.95 -1.32 7.66
CA PHE A 233 -3.37 -1.13 6.33
C PHE A 233 -3.80 0.19 5.71
N GLY A 234 -2.82 0.88 5.11
CA GLY A 234 -3.01 2.05 4.29
C GLY A 234 -3.27 1.68 2.83
N ASP A 235 -3.01 2.64 1.98
CA ASP A 235 -3.23 2.55 0.54
C ASP A 235 -1.97 2.13 -0.24
N THR A 236 -0.88 1.76 0.45
CA THR A 236 0.36 1.28 -0.17
C THR A 236 0.94 0.07 0.53
N VAL A 237 1.58 -0.79 -0.25
CA VAL A 237 2.33 -1.97 0.16
C VAL A 237 3.63 -1.98 -0.63
N HIS A 238 4.77 -2.28 0.00
CA HIS A 238 6.05 -2.48 -0.68
C HIS A 238 6.30 -3.97 -0.94
N ILE A 239 6.68 -4.28 -2.17
CA ILE A 239 7.12 -5.60 -2.58
C ILE A 239 8.49 -5.52 -3.26
N ARG A 240 9.16 -6.66 -3.37
CA ARG A 240 10.33 -6.84 -4.24
C ARG A 240 9.90 -7.44 -5.57
N GLU A 241 10.86 -7.76 -6.43
CA GLU A 241 10.60 -8.45 -7.69
C GLU A 241 9.87 -9.77 -7.42
N LEU A 242 8.75 -9.97 -8.10
CA LEU A 242 7.82 -11.09 -7.88
C LEU A 242 8.39 -12.45 -8.32
N ASN A 243 9.43 -12.44 -9.16
CA ASN A 243 10.12 -13.63 -9.69
C ASN A 243 11.50 -13.84 -9.08
N VAL A 244 11.83 -13.16 -7.96
CA VAL A 244 13.14 -13.26 -7.31
C VAL A 244 12.97 -13.70 -5.86
N GLY A 245 13.74 -14.74 -5.46
CA GLY A 245 13.68 -15.31 -4.11
C GLY A 245 12.45 -16.19 -3.87
N ASP A 246 12.25 -16.58 -2.62
CA ASP A 246 11.25 -17.59 -2.21
C ASP A 246 10.09 -16.98 -1.42
N TYR A 247 9.92 -15.65 -1.42
CA TYR A 247 8.81 -15.02 -0.70
C TYR A 247 7.47 -15.45 -1.34
N PRO A 248 6.46 -15.89 -0.56
CA PRO A 248 5.22 -16.47 -1.08
C PRO A 248 4.25 -15.39 -1.61
N TYR A 249 4.62 -14.69 -2.67
CA TYR A 249 3.86 -13.58 -3.24
C TYR A 249 2.43 -13.96 -3.65
N GLN A 250 2.22 -15.16 -4.22
CA GLN A 250 0.86 -15.61 -4.55
C GLN A 250 -0.03 -15.68 -3.31
N GLN A 251 0.48 -16.22 -2.20
CA GLN A 251 -0.27 -16.25 -0.94
C GLN A 251 -0.55 -14.84 -0.42
N LEU A 252 0.44 -13.94 -0.49
CA LEU A 252 0.26 -12.54 -0.08
C LEU A 252 -0.82 -11.83 -0.92
N MET A 253 -0.79 -11.98 -2.26
CA MET A 253 -1.82 -11.39 -3.14
C MET A 253 -3.22 -11.96 -2.83
N ASN A 254 -3.32 -13.25 -2.54
CA ASN A 254 -4.58 -13.88 -2.12
C ASN A 254 -5.10 -13.29 -0.80
N LEU A 255 -4.22 -13.00 0.17
CA LEU A 255 -4.59 -12.37 1.44
C LEU A 255 -5.11 -10.94 1.22
N PHE A 256 -4.46 -10.15 0.37
CA PHE A 256 -4.94 -8.81 0.01
C PHE A 256 -6.24 -8.84 -0.77
N ASN A 257 -6.40 -9.76 -1.72
CA ASN A 257 -7.68 -9.97 -2.43
C ASN A 257 -8.80 -10.37 -1.44
N GLY A 258 -8.48 -11.19 -0.43
CA GLY A 258 -9.43 -11.65 0.59
C GLY A 258 -9.99 -10.54 1.49
N ILE A 259 -9.36 -9.38 1.53
CA ILE A 259 -9.83 -8.19 2.25
C ILE A 259 -10.27 -7.06 1.32
N ASP A 260 -10.46 -7.34 0.02
CA ASP A 260 -10.84 -6.36 -1.00
C ASP A 260 -9.91 -5.13 -1.05
N TYR A 261 -8.60 -5.37 -0.96
CA TYR A 261 -7.61 -4.30 -0.97
C TYR A 261 -7.57 -3.59 -2.33
N GLU A 262 -7.67 -2.25 -2.33
CA GLU A 262 -7.74 -1.42 -3.55
C GLU A 262 -6.52 -0.48 -3.70
N GLY A 263 -5.50 -0.67 -2.85
CA GLY A 263 -4.32 0.19 -2.80
C GLY A 263 -3.29 -0.12 -3.89
N TRP A 264 -2.16 0.56 -3.76
CA TRP A 264 -0.99 0.37 -4.60
C TRP A 264 -0.07 -0.70 -4.01
N ILE A 265 0.28 -1.69 -4.81
CA ILE A 265 1.38 -2.61 -4.58
C ILE A 265 2.59 -1.99 -5.26
N LEU A 266 3.54 -1.49 -4.49
CA LEU A 266 4.68 -0.70 -4.98
C LEU A 266 5.94 -1.55 -5.04
N LEU A 267 6.49 -1.71 -6.24
CA LEU A 267 7.72 -2.46 -6.49
C LEU A 267 8.94 -1.66 -6.00
N GLU A 268 9.49 -2.04 -4.86
CA GLU A 268 10.79 -1.58 -4.35
C GLU A 268 11.90 -2.52 -4.80
N ALA A 269 12.15 -2.55 -6.11
CA ALA A 269 13.07 -3.45 -6.76
C ALA A 269 14.52 -3.27 -6.27
N ARG A 270 15.25 -4.39 -6.14
CA ARG A 270 16.63 -4.43 -5.62
C ARG A 270 17.67 -4.87 -6.63
N THR A 271 17.26 -5.52 -7.71
CA THR A 271 18.14 -5.94 -8.80
C THR A 271 18.55 -4.77 -9.70
N THR A 272 19.45 -5.03 -10.65
CA THR A 272 19.92 -4.04 -11.62
C THR A 272 19.82 -4.61 -13.04
N PRO A 273 18.60 -4.75 -13.61
CA PRO A 273 18.43 -5.27 -14.96
C PRO A 273 19.02 -4.30 -16.00
N ALA A 274 19.48 -4.85 -17.13
CA ALA A 274 20.02 -4.05 -18.23
C ALA A 274 18.96 -3.14 -18.85
N ASP A 275 17.71 -3.60 -18.97
CA ASP A 275 16.54 -2.82 -19.39
C ASP A 275 15.49 -2.79 -18.28
N ARG A 276 15.47 -1.71 -17.53
CA ARG A 276 14.54 -1.54 -16.41
C ARG A 276 13.08 -1.40 -16.86
N VAL A 277 12.83 -0.81 -18.03
CA VAL A 277 11.46 -0.67 -18.56
C VAL A 277 10.90 -2.04 -18.98
N ALA A 278 11.72 -2.88 -19.61
CA ALA A 278 11.34 -4.26 -19.92
C ALA A 278 11.08 -5.07 -18.63
N ALA A 279 11.96 -4.94 -17.63
CA ALA A 279 11.78 -5.59 -16.34
C ALA A 279 10.49 -5.13 -15.61
N MET A 280 10.15 -3.83 -15.67
CA MET A 280 8.89 -3.33 -15.12
C MET A 280 7.66 -3.94 -15.82
N LYS A 281 7.70 -4.13 -17.15
CA LYS A 281 6.63 -4.81 -17.90
C LYS A 281 6.47 -6.27 -17.46
N GLU A 282 7.59 -6.98 -17.34
CA GLU A 282 7.58 -8.35 -16.83
C GLU A 282 6.94 -8.45 -15.44
N GLN A 283 7.30 -7.54 -14.53
CA GLN A 283 6.68 -7.51 -13.20
C GLN A 283 5.16 -7.25 -13.26
N LEU A 284 4.70 -6.40 -14.17
CA LEU A 284 3.27 -6.16 -14.37
C LEU A 284 2.54 -7.40 -14.90
N GLU A 285 3.14 -8.14 -15.82
CA GLU A 285 2.59 -9.39 -16.35
C GLU A 285 2.46 -10.44 -15.24
N ILE A 286 3.50 -10.62 -14.42
CA ILE A 286 3.49 -11.54 -13.28
C ILE A 286 2.42 -11.11 -12.25
N PHE A 287 2.37 -9.83 -11.89
CA PHE A 287 1.38 -9.30 -10.97
C PHE A 287 -0.05 -9.57 -11.46
N ASN A 288 -0.33 -9.30 -12.72
CA ASN A 288 -1.64 -9.54 -13.32
C ASN A 288 -2.01 -11.04 -13.31
N SER A 289 -1.05 -11.93 -13.52
CA SER A 289 -1.29 -13.38 -13.44
C SER A 289 -1.64 -13.82 -12.01
N MET A 290 -1.04 -13.20 -10.99
CA MET A 290 -1.28 -13.52 -9.58
C MET A 290 -2.61 -12.96 -9.05
N THR A 291 -3.07 -11.84 -9.61
CA THR A 291 -4.22 -11.10 -9.05
C THR A 291 -5.53 -11.32 -9.80
N ASN A 292 -5.47 -11.84 -11.04
CA ASN A 292 -6.66 -12.13 -11.87
C ASN A 292 -6.90 -13.65 -12.05
N ALA A 293 -6.25 -14.48 -11.24
CA ALA A 293 -6.37 -15.95 -11.30
C ALA A 293 -7.62 -16.44 -10.56
#